data_20a9c6f4f2dd922b003dfe87703762b6
#
_entry.id   20a9c6f4f2dd922b003dfe87703762b6
#
_cell.length_a   1.000
_cell.length_b   1.000
_cell.length_c   1.000
_cell.angle_alpha   90.00
_cell.angle_beta   90.00
_cell.angle_gamma   90.00
#
_symmetry.space_group_name_H-M   'P 1'
#
loop_
_entity.id
_entity.type
_entity.pdbx_description
1 polymer ?
#
loop_
_entity_poly.entity_id
_entity_poly.type
_entity_poly.pdbx_seq_one_letter_code
_entity_poly.pdbx_strand_id
1 'polypeptide(L)'
;MTHYLILESRDPYDSVDWGNIQEMIINLKRNGNDVTLFLLQNGVLPARKSTSFAKYFADLEKLGINILADFFSLQERGIQEIYPSVEKSNIDQLIHLFFMPNTKIIWH
;
A
#
# COMPACT_ATOMS: atom_id res chain seq x y z
N MET A 1 -1.59 8.74 -19.22
CA MET A 1 -1.54 7.65 -18.25
C MET A 1 -1.85 8.20 -16.87
N THR A 2 -2.71 7.54 -16.13
CA THR A 2 -3.11 7.98 -14.79
C THR A 2 -2.28 7.27 -13.74
N HIS A 3 -1.91 8.00 -12.71
CA HIS A 3 -1.30 7.44 -11.51
C HIS A 3 -2.36 7.35 -10.40
N TYR A 4 -2.59 6.15 -9.90
CA TYR A 4 -3.51 5.93 -8.78
C TYR A 4 -2.71 5.78 -7.49
N LEU A 5 -3.00 6.65 -6.53
CA LEU A 5 -2.43 6.59 -5.19
C LEU A 5 -3.50 6.02 -4.26
N ILE A 6 -3.29 4.81 -3.80
CA ILE A 6 -4.23 4.11 -2.93
C ILE A 6 -3.75 4.24 -1.50
N LEU A 7 -4.53 4.91 -0.67
CA LEU A 7 -4.25 5.04 0.76
C LEU A 7 -5.02 3.95 1.49
N GLU A 8 -4.31 2.92 1.95
CA GLU A 8 -4.92 1.83 2.69
C GLU A 8 -4.67 2.02 4.19
N SER A 9 -5.72 2.36 4.93
CA SER A 9 -5.66 2.57 6.37
C SER A 9 -6.29 1.44 7.17
N ARG A 10 -6.84 0.43 6.49
CA ARG A 10 -7.56 -0.66 7.12
C ARG A 10 -6.76 -1.95 7.09
N ASP A 11 -7.05 -2.79 8.05
CA ASP A 11 -6.42 -4.08 8.28
C ASP A 11 -7.27 -5.17 7.63
N PRO A 12 -6.67 -6.14 6.91
CA PRO A 12 -7.44 -7.24 6.30
C PRO A 12 -8.17 -8.11 7.32
N TYR A 13 -7.75 -8.08 8.58
CA TYR A 13 -8.38 -8.88 9.64
C TYR A 13 -9.69 -8.25 10.14
N ASP A 14 -9.89 -6.95 9.92
CA ASP A 14 -11.03 -6.17 10.41
C ASP A 14 -11.95 -5.67 9.31
N SER A 15 -11.47 -5.55 8.09
CA SER A 15 -12.22 -4.95 6.99
C SER A 15 -12.74 -6.02 6.04
N VAL A 16 -14.06 -6.12 5.92
CA VAL A 16 -14.69 -7.13 5.04
C VAL A 16 -14.48 -6.84 3.56
N ASP A 17 -14.22 -5.60 3.21
CA ASP A 17 -14.02 -5.18 1.81
C ASP A 17 -12.55 -4.96 1.44
N TRP A 18 -11.62 -5.32 2.33
CA TRP A 18 -10.18 -5.20 2.06
C TRP A 18 -9.79 -5.96 0.78
N GLY A 19 -10.29 -7.19 0.63
CA GLY A 19 -10.02 -8.01 -0.56
C GLY A 19 -10.51 -7.37 -1.85
N ASN A 20 -11.68 -6.71 -1.81
CA ASN A 20 -12.23 -6.03 -2.98
C ASN A 20 -11.34 -4.87 -3.42
N ILE A 21 -10.81 -4.12 -2.46
CA ILE A 21 -9.88 -3.02 -2.74
C ILE A 21 -8.59 -3.55 -3.38
N GLN A 22 -8.09 -4.69 -2.90
CA GLN A 22 -6.88 -5.27 -3.46
C GLN A 22 -7.10 -5.76 -4.90
N GLU A 23 -8.25 -6.34 -5.21
CA GLU A 23 -8.60 -6.70 -6.58
C GLU A 23 -8.68 -5.46 -7.48
N MET A 24 -9.25 -4.38 -6.97
CA MET A 24 -9.31 -3.12 -7.72
C MET A 24 -7.91 -2.61 -8.06
N ILE A 25 -6.98 -2.66 -7.10
CA ILE A 25 -5.58 -2.23 -7.28
C ILE A 25 -4.94 -3.02 -8.42
N ILE A 26 -5.10 -4.33 -8.41
CA ILE A 26 -4.53 -5.20 -9.45
C ILE A 26 -5.13 -4.89 -10.81
N ASN A 27 -6.44 -4.69 -10.87
CA ASN A 27 -7.13 -4.38 -12.13
C ASN A 27 -6.70 -3.02 -12.69
N LEU A 28 -6.52 -2.02 -11.83
CA LEU A 28 -6.02 -0.71 -12.26
C LEU A 28 -4.64 -0.85 -12.91
N LYS A 29 -3.76 -1.63 -12.30
CA LYS A 29 -2.41 -1.84 -12.85
C LYS A 29 -2.48 -2.59 -14.18
N ARG A 30 -3.29 -3.63 -14.27
CA ARG A 30 -3.43 -4.42 -15.50
C ARG A 30 -4.02 -3.62 -16.66
N ASN A 31 -4.78 -2.57 -16.35
CA ASN A 31 -5.33 -1.66 -17.37
C ASN A 31 -4.34 -0.56 -17.80
N GLY A 32 -3.07 -0.68 -17.45
CA GLY A 32 -2.03 0.22 -17.93
C GLY A 32 -1.79 1.45 -17.09
N ASN A 33 -2.34 1.53 -15.89
CA ASN A 33 -2.11 2.67 -14.99
C ASN A 33 -0.90 2.44 -14.09
N ASP A 34 -0.30 3.53 -13.62
CA ASP A 34 0.66 3.45 -12.52
C ASP A 34 -0.11 3.39 -11.20
N VAL A 35 0.36 2.55 -10.30
CA VAL A 35 -0.30 2.38 -9.00
C VAL A 35 0.74 2.40 -7.89
N THR A 36 0.47 3.21 -6.88
CA THR A 36 1.22 3.23 -5.62
C THR A 36 0.25 2.89 -4.49
N LEU A 37 0.60 1.87 -3.73
CA LEU A 37 -0.14 1.49 -2.53
C LEU A 37 0.60 2.03 -1.32
N PHE A 38 -0.03 2.96 -0.60
CA PHE A 38 0.55 3.56 0.60
C PHE A 38 -0.21 3.06 1.82
N LEU A 39 0.47 2.27 2.63
CA LEU A 39 -0.08 1.69 3.86
C LEU A 39 0.12 2.66 5.02
N LEU A 40 -0.93 2.98 5.74
CA LEU A 40 -0.84 3.86 6.91
C LEU A 40 -1.81 3.37 7.99
N GLN A 41 -1.57 3.79 9.22
CA GLN A 41 -2.37 3.34 10.36
C GLN A 41 -2.43 1.81 10.41
N ASN A 42 -3.60 1.22 10.61
CA ASN A 42 -3.74 -0.24 10.67
C ASN A 42 -3.46 -0.94 9.33
N GLY A 43 -3.39 -0.17 8.24
CA GLY A 43 -3.03 -0.72 6.93
C GLY A 43 -1.61 -1.26 6.87
N VAL A 44 -0.74 -0.89 7.83
CA VAL A 44 0.63 -1.42 7.88
C VAL A 44 0.71 -2.82 8.51
N LEU A 45 -0.34 -3.25 9.23
CA LEU A 45 -0.30 -4.52 9.97
C LEU A 45 0.00 -5.74 9.09
N PRO A 46 -0.58 -5.90 7.90
CA PRO A 46 -0.27 -7.06 7.07
C PRO A 46 1.16 -7.08 6.55
N ALA A 47 1.88 -5.95 6.59
CA ALA A 47 3.26 -5.88 6.11
C ALA A 47 4.27 -6.48 7.09
N ARG A 48 3.87 -6.78 8.33
CA ARG A 48 4.77 -7.41 9.31
C ARG A 48 5.24 -8.78 8.81
N LYS A 49 6.51 -9.08 8.99
CA LYS A 49 7.08 -10.36 8.56
C LYS A 49 6.43 -11.58 9.21
N SER A 50 5.72 -11.39 10.31
CA SER A 50 5.05 -12.49 11.03
C SER A 50 3.69 -12.89 10.41
N THR A 51 3.23 -12.19 9.38
CA THR A 51 1.92 -12.47 8.75
C THR A 51 2.07 -13.45 7.60
N SER A 52 0.93 -13.84 7.01
CA SER A 52 0.90 -14.73 5.84
C SER A 52 0.85 -13.97 4.51
N PHE A 53 1.15 -12.67 4.50
CA PHE A 53 0.97 -11.84 3.30
C PHE A 53 2.24 -11.66 2.45
N ALA A 54 3.30 -12.42 2.72
CA ALA A 54 4.56 -12.32 1.97
C ALA A 54 4.35 -12.49 0.46
N LYS A 55 3.64 -13.54 0.07
CA LYS A 55 3.39 -13.84 -1.35
C LYS A 55 2.52 -12.76 -1.98
N TYR A 56 1.53 -12.27 -1.26
CA TYR A 56 0.64 -11.23 -1.73
C TYR A 56 1.43 -9.96 -2.10
N PHE A 57 2.28 -9.47 -1.21
CA PHE A 57 3.08 -8.27 -1.48
C PHE A 57 4.12 -8.52 -2.58
N ALA A 58 4.72 -9.70 -2.62
CA ALA A 58 5.66 -10.05 -3.69
C ALA A 58 4.97 -10.07 -5.05
N ASP A 59 3.74 -10.56 -5.13
CA ASP A 59 2.97 -10.58 -6.37
C ASP A 59 2.63 -9.16 -6.84
N LEU A 60 2.26 -8.26 -5.93
CA LEU A 60 2.02 -6.85 -6.27
C LEU A 60 3.29 -6.19 -6.80
N GLU A 61 4.42 -6.46 -6.18
CA GLU A 61 5.71 -5.92 -6.62
C GLU A 61 6.05 -6.39 -8.03
N LYS A 62 5.80 -7.67 -8.32
CA LYS A 62 6.03 -8.24 -9.65
C LYS A 62 5.17 -7.58 -10.74
N LEU A 63 3.98 -7.12 -10.37
CA LEU A 63 3.12 -6.38 -11.28
C LEU A 63 3.59 -4.94 -11.50
N GLY A 64 4.59 -4.48 -10.76
CA GLY A 64 5.09 -3.12 -10.86
C GLY A 64 4.38 -2.12 -9.97
N ILE A 65 3.64 -2.60 -8.97
CA ILE A 65 2.97 -1.73 -7.99
C ILE A 65 4.00 -1.36 -6.92
N ASN A 66 4.14 -0.06 -6.67
CA ASN A 66 4.97 0.43 -5.58
C ASN A 66 4.21 0.29 -4.27
N ILE A 67 4.83 -0.32 -3.27
CA ILE A 67 4.20 -0.54 -1.97
C ILE A 67 5.02 0.19 -0.91
N LEU A 68 4.41 1.17 -0.28
CA LEU A 68 5.04 2.01 0.73
C LEU A 68 4.30 1.85 2.05
N ALA A 69 5.03 1.89 3.16
CA ALA A 69 4.44 1.82 4.49
C ALA A 69 4.92 3.01 5.33
N ASP A 70 3.98 3.71 5.95
CA ASP A 70 4.28 4.87 6.76
C ASP A 70 5.10 4.50 7.99
N PHE A 71 6.29 5.09 8.10
CA PHE A 71 7.23 4.80 9.19
C PHE A 71 6.63 5.10 10.57
N PHE A 72 5.91 6.22 10.69
CA PHE A 72 5.30 6.58 11.98
C PHE A 72 4.25 5.55 12.40
N SER A 73 3.42 5.08 11.46
CA SER A 73 2.43 4.04 11.74
C SER A 73 3.07 2.73 12.17
N LEU A 74 4.18 2.36 11.53
CA LEU A 74 4.95 1.17 11.91
C LEU A 74 5.50 1.32 13.33
N GLN A 75 6.09 2.48 13.62
CA GLN A 75 6.71 2.74 14.91
C GLN A 75 5.69 2.72 16.06
N GLU A 76 4.52 3.33 15.85
CA GLU A 76 3.45 3.33 16.84
C GLU A 76 2.98 1.93 17.20
N ARG A 77 3.11 0.98 16.28
CA ARG A 77 2.67 -0.40 16.44
C ARG A 77 3.80 -1.36 16.79
N GLY A 78 5.00 -0.82 17.07
CA GLY A 78 6.16 -1.63 17.43
C GLY A 78 6.65 -2.55 16.31
N ILE A 79 6.36 -2.22 15.06
CA ILE A 79 6.74 -3.04 13.90
C ILE A 79 8.13 -2.62 13.43
N GLN A 80 9.11 -3.51 13.59
CA GLN A 80 10.49 -3.25 13.16
C GLN A 80 10.80 -3.90 11.83
N GLU A 81 10.28 -5.10 11.58
CA GLU A 81 10.57 -5.86 10.37
C GLU A 81 9.34 -6.00 9.49
N ILE A 82 9.48 -5.62 8.23
CA ILE A 82 8.44 -5.75 7.23
C ILE A 82 8.97 -6.54 6.04
N TYR A 83 8.06 -7.02 5.19
CA TYR A 83 8.44 -7.77 3.99
C TYR A 83 9.30 -6.91 3.06
N PRO A 84 10.31 -7.51 2.36
CA PRO A 84 11.18 -6.76 1.45
C PRO A 84 10.46 -6.07 0.31
N SER A 85 9.28 -6.56 -0.07
CA SER A 85 8.47 -5.96 -1.13
C SER A 85 7.85 -4.63 -0.73
N VAL A 86 7.87 -4.29 0.56
CA VAL A 86 7.28 -3.07 1.11
C VAL A 86 8.41 -2.15 1.56
N GLU A 87 8.38 -0.92 1.09
CA GLU A 87 9.39 0.07 1.41
C GLU A 87 8.87 1.01 2.49
N LYS A 88 9.70 1.33 3.48
CA LYS A 88 9.36 2.30 4.51
C LYS A 88 9.36 3.71 3.92
N SER A 89 8.34 4.48 4.25
CA SER A 89 8.16 5.84 3.75
C SER A 89 7.65 6.75 4.87
N ASN A 90 7.30 7.98 4.54
CA ASN A 90 6.86 8.97 5.50
C ASN A 90 5.81 9.91 4.91
N ILE A 91 5.25 10.78 5.78
CA ILE A 91 4.22 11.74 5.39
C ILE A 91 4.74 12.75 4.36
N ASP A 92 6.00 13.16 4.45
CA ASP A 92 6.55 14.11 3.49
C ASP A 92 6.54 13.53 2.08
N GLN A 93 6.90 12.26 1.93
CA GLN A 93 6.82 11.57 0.65
C GLN A 93 5.38 11.41 0.18
N LEU A 94 4.46 11.12 1.10
CA LEU A 94 3.04 11.01 0.77
C LEU A 94 2.50 12.33 0.20
N ILE A 95 2.82 13.45 0.83
CA ILE A 95 2.43 14.78 0.36
C ILE A 95 3.00 15.02 -1.04
N HIS A 96 4.25 14.65 -1.27
CA HIS A 96 4.88 14.77 -2.58
C HIS A 96 4.11 13.99 -3.64
N LEU A 97 3.67 12.77 -3.31
CA LEU A 97 2.89 11.93 -4.22
C LEU A 97 1.53 12.55 -4.56
N PHE A 98 0.90 13.27 -3.60
CA PHE A 98 -0.37 13.95 -3.83
C PHE A 98 -0.28 14.97 -4.99
N PHE A 99 0.88 15.62 -5.14
CA PHE A 99 1.06 16.68 -6.11
C PHE A 99 1.65 16.23 -7.45
N MET A 100 1.86 14.92 -7.62
CA MET A 100 2.31 14.40 -8.91
C MET A 100 1.22 14.60 -9.97
N PRO A 101 1.59 14.95 -11.22
CA PRO A 101 0.62 15.14 -12.28
C PRO A 101 -0.21 13.90 -12.55
N ASN A 102 -1.48 14.09 -12.90
CA ASN A 102 -2.41 13.02 -13.27
C ASN A 102 -2.61 11.97 -12.17
N THR A 103 -2.53 12.39 -10.91
CA THR A 103 -2.73 11.50 -9.76
C THR A 103 -4.17 11.54 -9.29
N LYS A 104 -4.75 10.36 -9.15
CA LYS A 104 -6.05 10.16 -8.50
C LYS A 104 -5.83 9.43 -7.19
N ILE A 105 -6.46 9.94 -6.13
CA ILE A 105 -6.30 9.42 -4.77
C ILE A 105 -7.54 8.63 -4.39
N ILE A 106 -7.35 7.40 -3.92
CA ILE A 106 -8.44 6.56 -3.41
C ILE A 106 -8.06 6.17 -1.99
N TRP A 107 -8.95 6.45 -1.05
CA TRP A 107 -8.73 6.14 0.36
C TRP A 107 -9.64 4.99 0.80
N HIS A 108 -9.05 4.02 1.44
CA HIS A 108 -9.77 2.92 2.10
C HIS A 108 -9.37 2.84 3.60
#